data_6a7409a2ef871194e7ff9eaa0d756bcd
#
_entry.id   6a7409a2ef871194e7ff9eaa0d756bcd
#
_cell.length_a   1.000
_cell.length_b   1.000
_cell.length_c   1.000
_cell.angle_alpha   90.00
_cell.angle_beta   90.00
_cell.angle_gamma   90.00
#
_symmetry.space_group_name_H-M   'P 1'
#
loop_
_entity.id
_entity.type
_entity.pdbx_description
1 polymer ?
#
loop_
_entity_poly.entity_id
_entity_poly.type
_entity_poly.pdbx_seq_one_letter_code
_entity_poly.pdbx_strand_id
1 'polypeptide(L)'
;YLKALTQGLQPPAVPPQAELRRQLSALGQANCHQLLQQADPLAAAKIAPADAVRTQRALEVLYASGKPMSEQQSANPPPWRVLELGLNPEELRSRIAQRTQQIYQEGLLEETQQLSQRYGSDLPMLKTIGYGEALEVLQGERSEAQAIATTTRRTQQFAKRQRTWFRRQHSPHWLTGQDALSEAIGLIEACLD
;
A
#
# COMPACT_ATOMS: atom_id res chain seq x y z
N TYR A 1 1.02 7.66 4.30
CA TYR A 1 0.40 8.99 4.23
C TYR A 1 -0.43 9.28 5.47
N LEU A 2 -1.48 8.50 5.78
CA LEU A 2 -2.42 8.82 6.85
C LEU A 2 -1.71 8.99 8.20
N LYS A 3 -0.82 8.08 8.59
CA LYS A 3 -0.02 8.23 9.82
C LYS A 3 0.83 9.51 9.86
N ALA A 4 1.35 9.95 8.73
CA ALA A 4 2.09 11.21 8.68
C ALA A 4 1.17 12.41 8.93
N LEU A 5 -0.04 12.38 8.37
CA LEU A 5 -1.02 13.46 8.55
C LEU A 5 -1.65 13.47 9.94
N THR A 6 -2.04 12.30 10.46
CA THR A 6 -2.83 12.21 11.70
C THR A 6 -1.97 12.06 12.96
N GLN A 7 -0.81 11.43 12.84
CA GLN A 7 0.09 11.12 13.95
C GLN A 7 1.45 11.84 13.85
N GLY A 8 1.65 12.63 12.77
CA GLY A 8 2.90 13.36 12.56
C GLY A 8 4.12 12.46 12.37
N LEU A 9 3.93 11.24 11.83
CA LEU A 9 5.04 10.32 11.60
C LEU A 9 6.06 10.93 10.64
N GLN A 10 7.29 11.06 11.10
CA GLN A 10 8.43 11.52 10.30
C GLN A 10 9.34 10.32 9.95
N PRO A 11 9.39 9.93 8.68
CA PRO A 11 10.31 8.88 8.25
C PRO A 11 11.74 9.42 8.19
N PRO A 12 12.77 8.55 8.34
CA PRO A 12 14.16 8.94 8.12
C PRO A 12 14.39 9.58 6.75
N ALA A 13 15.09 10.71 6.70
CA ALA A 13 15.38 11.48 5.49
C ALA A 13 16.54 10.87 4.66
N VAL A 14 16.50 9.57 4.43
CA VAL A 14 17.48 8.82 3.64
C VAL A 14 16.90 8.51 2.27
N PRO A 15 17.50 8.97 1.17
CA PRO A 15 17.04 8.65 -0.18
C PRO A 15 17.28 7.17 -0.51
N PRO A 16 16.51 6.57 -1.44
CA PRO A 16 16.75 5.22 -1.91
C PRO A 16 18.13 5.05 -2.54
N GLN A 17 18.85 3.97 -2.17
CA GLN A 17 20.18 3.65 -2.69
C GLN A 17 20.14 2.36 -3.51
N ALA A 18 20.07 2.52 -4.85
CA ALA A 18 19.88 1.40 -5.77
C ALA A 18 20.99 0.35 -5.67
N GLU A 19 22.24 0.78 -5.52
CA GLU A 19 23.39 -0.11 -5.41
C GLU A 19 23.32 -0.96 -4.14
N LEU A 20 23.08 -0.33 -2.99
CA LEU A 20 22.96 -1.03 -1.72
C LEU A 20 21.78 -2.03 -1.75
N ARG A 21 20.64 -1.64 -2.34
CA ARG A 21 19.49 -2.54 -2.50
C ARG A 21 19.84 -3.77 -3.34
N ARG A 22 20.63 -3.60 -4.39
CA ARG A 22 21.10 -4.71 -5.22
C ARG A 22 22.00 -5.66 -4.44
N GLN A 23 22.93 -5.14 -3.63
CA GLN A 23 23.80 -5.92 -2.77
C GLN A 23 23.00 -6.69 -1.70
N LEU A 24 22.06 -6.03 -1.02
CA LEU A 24 21.17 -6.66 -0.05
C LEU A 24 20.29 -7.73 -0.68
N SER A 25 19.81 -7.51 -1.90
CA SER A 25 19.04 -8.53 -2.63
C SER A 25 19.89 -9.76 -2.97
N ALA A 26 21.15 -9.59 -3.34
CA ALA A 26 22.10 -10.69 -3.60
C ALA A 26 22.43 -11.47 -2.34
N LEU A 27 22.47 -10.81 -1.17
CA LEU A 27 22.72 -11.47 0.12
C LEU A 27 21.57 -12.39 0.56
N GLY A 28 20.35 -12.13 0.07
CA GLY A 28 19.15 -12.88 0.38
C GLY A 28 18.42 -12.45 1.66
N GLN A 29 17.10 -12.67 1.69
CA GLN A 29 16.23 -12.15 2.74
C GLN A 29 16.58 -12.66 4.15
N ALA A 30 16.88 -13.94 4.29
CA ALA A 30 17.19 -14.52 5.60
C ALA A 30 18.42 -13.86 6.25
N ASN A 31 19.49 -13.69 5.46
CA ASN A 31 20.71 -13.04 5.93
C ASN A 31 20.47 -11.56 6.22
N CYS A 32 19.71 -10.85 5.37
CA CYS A 32 19.35 -9.45 5.63
C CYS A 32 18.56 -9.29 6.93
N HIS A 33 17.59 -10.17 7.19
CA HIS A 33 16.82 -10.09 8.43
C HIS A 33 17.67 -10.41 9.65
N GLN A 34 18.60 -11.36 9.55
CA GLN A 34 19.57 -11.66 10.63
C GLN A 34 20.51 -10.48 10.91
N LEU A 35 21.03 -9.80 9.86
CA LEU A 35 21.80 -8.57 10.03
C LEU A 35 20.98 -7.48 10.73
N LEU A 36 19.71 -7.33 10.35
CA LEU A 36 18.82 -6.38 10.99
C LEU A 36 18.58 -6.72 12.47
N GLN A 37 18.42 -8.01 12.80
CA GLN A 37 18.29 -8.44 14.21
C GLN A 37 19.49 -8.07 15.07
N GLN A 38 20.69 -8.10 14.50
CA GLN A 38 21.92 -7.71 15.20
C GLN A 38 22.07 -6.19 15.32
N ALA A 39 21.72 -5.45 14.27
CA ALA A 39 22.02 -4.03 14.18
C ALA A 39 20.87 -3.12 14.66
N ASP A 40 19.60 -3.57 14.54
CA ASP A 40 18.42 -2.88 15.02
C ASP A 40 17.35 -3.89 15.49
N PRO A 41 17.54 -4.49 16.68
CA PRO A 41 16.59 -5.49 17.22
C PRO A 41 15.15 -4.98 17.35
N LEU A 42 14.99 -3.69 17.64
CA LEU A 42 13.67 -3.06 17.81
C LEU A 42 12.90 -2.96 16.48
N ALA A 43 13.61 -2.65 15.39
CA ALA A 43 13.01 -2.69 14.06
C ALA A 43 12.75 -4.13 13.62
N ALA A 44 13.69 -5.05 13.84
CA ALA A 44 13.54 -6.46 13.49
C ALA A 44 12.33 -7.12 14.17
N ALA A 45 12.05 -6.80 15.43
CA ALA A 45 10.88 -7.31 16.16
C ALA A 45 9.54 -6.87 15.53
N LYS A 46 9.52 -5.74 14.82
CA LYS A 46 8.32 -5.19 14.16
C LYS A 46 8.18 -5.60 12.69
N ILE A 47 9.25 -6.13 12.10
CA ILE A 47 9.32 -6.49 10.67
C ILE A 47 9.29 -8.01 10.56
N ALA A 48 8.29 -8.55 9.85
CA ALA A 48 8.22 -9.99 9.64
C ALA A 48 9.49 -10.51 8.92
N PRO A 49 10.03 -11.69 9.26
CA PRO A 49 11.24 -12.23 8.64
C PRO A 49 11.19 -12.36 7.12
N ALA A 50 10.00 -12.55 6.55
CA ALA A 50 9.78 -12.64 5.11
C ALA A 50 9.56 -11.27 4.43
N ASP A 51 9.50 -10.15 5.17
CA ASP A 51 9.27 -8.82 4.61
C ASP A 51 10.57 -8.19 4.10
N ALA A 52 10.94 -8.56 2.86
CA ALA A 52 12.16 -8.09 2.22
C ALA A 52 12.20 -6.56 2.04
N VAL A 53 11.07 -5.96 1.69
CA VAL A 53 11.00 -4.52 1.41
C VAL A 53 11.30 -3.70 2.66
N ARG A 54 10.69 -4.05 3.79
CA ARG A 54 10.93 -3.34 5.05
C ARG A 54 12.29 -3.66 5.64
N THR A 55 12.76 -4.90 5.55
CA THR A 55 14.11 -5.28 5.98
C THR A 55 15.17 -4.52 5.22
N GLN A 56 15.09 -4.50 3.88
CA GLN A 56 16.04 -3.73 3.05
C GLN A 56 15.99 -2.24 3.38
N ARG A 57 14.79 -1.67 3.58
CA ARG A 57 14.67 -0.26 3.94
C ARG A 57 15.31 0.07 5.29
N ALA A 58 15.14 -0.78 6.30
CA ALA A 58 15.74 -0.58 7.60
C ALA A 58 17.27 -0.62 7.54
N LEU A 59 17.83 -1.60 6.81
CA LEU A 59 19.26 -1.68 6.59
C LEU A 59 19.79 -0.51 5.74
N GLU A 60 19.06 -0.09 4.70
CA GLU A 60 19.40 1.07 3.89
C GLU A 60 19.54 2.34 4.75
N VAL A 61 18.59 2.58 5.66
CA VAL A 61 18.64 3.70 6.60
C VAL A 61 19.86 3.58 7.52
N LEU A 62 20.07 2.43 8.10
CA LEU A 62 21.21 2.16 8.99
C LEU A 62 22.56 2.45 8.30
N TYR A 63 22.79 1.84 7.13
CA TYR A 63 24.06 1.98 6.42
C TYR A 63 24.30 3.40 5.88
N ALA A 64 23.22 4.11 5.48
CA ALA A 64 23.35 5.46 4.97
C ALA A 64 23.53 6.53 6.04
N SER A 65 22.93 6.34 7.22
CA SER A 65 22.94 7.34 8.30
C SER A 65 23.85 6.98 9.48
N GLY A 66 24.29 5.74 9.56
CA GLY A 66 25.05 5.21 10.71
C GLY A 66 24.20 5.03 11.98
N LYS A 67 22.85 5.18 11.88
CA LYS A 67 21.94 5.06 13.02
C LYS A 67 20.80 4.09 12.73
N PRO A 68 20.37 3.27 13.71
CA PRO A 68 19.21 2.38 13.56
C PRO A 68 17.96 3.11 13.11
N MET A 69 17.15 2.47 12.28
CA MET A 69 15.88 3.05 11.83
C MET A 69 14.90 3.27 12.99
N SER A 70 14.94 2.40 14.00
CA SER A 70 14.12 2.51 15.21
C SER A 70 14.38 3.80 16.01
N GLU A 71 15.60 4.34 15.95
CA GLU A 71 16.00 5.59 16.62
C GLU A 71 15.64 6.84 15.82
N GLN A 72 15.41 6.69 14.52
CA GLN A 72 15.16 7.82 13.60
C GLN A 72 13.70 8.05 13.31
N GLN A 73 12.82 7.14 13.72
CA GLN A 73 11.38 7.32 13.60
C GLN A 73 10.88 8.20 14.75
N SER A 74 10.45 9.40 14.42
CA SER A 74 9.80 10.30 15.36
C SER A 74 8.34 10.54 14.98
N ALA A 75 7.56 10.98 15.94
CA ALA A 75 6.18 11.42 15.74
C ALA A 75 6.02 12.80 16.37
N ASN A 76 5.52 13.73 15.57
CA ASN A 76 5.13 15.06 16.03
C ASN A 76 3.66 15.27 15.65
N PRO A 77 2.72 14.87 16.53
CA PRO A 77 1.30 14.98 16.24
C PRO A 77 0.91 16.41 15.88
N PRO A 78 0.01 16.59 14.90
CA PRO A 78 -0.44 17.93 14.52
C PRO A 78 -1.24 18.57 15.65
N PRO A 79 -1.26 19.93 15.73
CA PRO A 79 -1.95 20.66 16.79
C PRO A 79 -3.49 20.68 16.62
N TRP A 80 -4.00 20.17 15.50
CA TRP A 80 -5.45 20.13 15.23
C TRP A 80 -6.07 18.80 15.64
N ARG A 81 -7.38 18.83 15.91
CA ARG A 81 -8.17 17.62 16.15
C ARG A 81 -8.33 16.84 14.83
N VAL A 82 -8.33 15.51 14.90
CA VAL A 82 -8.50 14.63 13.75
C VAL A 82 -9.71 13.74 13.99
N LEU A 83 -10.70 13.84 13.11
CA LEU A 83 -11.82 12.90 13.03
C LEU A 83 -11.55 11.94 11.87
N GLU A 84 -11.38 10.66 12.19
CA GLU A 84 -11.20 9.61 11.19
C GLU A 84 -12.55 8.92 10.91
N LEU A 85 -13.03 9.02 9.68
CA LEU A 85 -14.23 8.33 9.21
C LEU A 85 -13.87 7.25 8.22
N GLY A 86 -14.40 6.05 8.38
CA GLY A 86 -14.14 4.91 7.52
C GLY A 86 -15.41 4.35 6.88
N LEU A 87 -15.48 4.28 5.56
CA LEU A 87 -16.58 3.61 4.86
C LEU A 87 -16.33 2.10 4.78
N ASN A 88 -17.32 1.32 5.22
CA ASN A 88 -17.28 -0.14 5.13
C ASN A 88 -18.57 -0.68 4.49
N PRO A 89 -18.77 -0.51 3.17
CA PRO A 89 -19.97 -0.98 2.49
C PRO A 89 -20.09 -2.50 2.56
N GLU A 90 -21.31 -3.00 2.82
CA GLU A 90 -21.59 -4.44 2.94
C GLU A 90 -21.30 -5.19 1.64
N GLU A 91 -21.67 -4.58 0.50
CA GLU A 91 -21.52 -5.18 -0.83
C GLU A 91 -20.19 -4.87 -1.52
N LEU A 92 -19.12 -4.61 -0.76
CA LEU A 92 -17.83 -4.22 -1.33
C LEU A 92 -17.29 -5.24 -2.35
N ARG A 93 -17.54 -6.54 -2.12
CA ARG A 93 -17.05 -7.59 -3.04
C ARG A 93 -17.75 -7.54 -4.40
N SER A 94 -19.07 -7.39 -4.42
CA SER A 94 -19.84 -7.30 -5.67
C SER A 94 -19.53 -5.99 -6.40
N ARG A 95 -19.43 -4.88 -5.68
CA ARG A 95 -19.01 -3.59 -6.26
C ARG A 95 -17.63 -3.66 -6.91
N ILE A 96 -16.65 -4.33 -6.27
CA ILE A 96 -15.33 -4.55 -6.87
C ILE A 96 -15.45 -5.37 -8.16
N ALA A 97 -16.24 -6.45 -8.17
CA ALA A 97 -16.39 -7.28 -9.36
C ALA A 97 -17.02 -6.49 -10.53
N GLN A 98 -18.13 -5.77 -10.26
CA GLN A 98 -18.78 -4.92 -11.24
C GLN A 98 -17.85 -3.81 -11.77
N ARG A 99 -17.15 -3.12 -10.87
CA ARG A 99 -16.20 -2.06 -11.28
C ARG A 99 -15.05 -2.62 -12.10
N THR A 100 -14.53 -3.80 -11.73
CA THR A 100 -13.45 -4.43 -12.52
C THR A 100 -13.94 -4.73 -13.93
N GLN A 101 -15.11 -5.33 -14.09
CA GLN A 101 -15.68 -5.62 -15.40
C GLN A 101 -15.89 -4.32 -16.21
N GLN A 102 -16.40 -3.29 -15.57
CA GLN A 102 -16.65 -2.00 -16.20
C GLN A 102 -15.36 -1.35 -16.73
N ILE A 103 -14.26 -1.32 -15.97
CA ILE A 103 -13.00 -0.68 -16.44
C ILE A 103 -12.40 -1.42 -17.64
N TYR A 104 -12.53 -2.74 -17.74
CA TYR A 104 -12.11 -3.47 -18.94
C TYR A 104 -12.99 -3.12 -20.15
N GLN A 105 -14.31 -2.98 -19.97
CA GLN A 105 -15.23 -2.56 -21.02
C GLN A 105 -15.01 -1.09 -21.44
N GLU A 106 -14.55 -0.24 -20.54
CA GLU A 106 -14.26 1.19 -20.76
C GLU A 106 -12.90 1.42 -21.43
N GLY A 107 -12.11 0.38 -21.77
CA GLY A 107 -10.91 0.50 -22.55
C GLY A 107 -9.58 0.37 -21.79
N LEU A 108 -9.55 -0.36 -20.69
CA LEU A 108 -8.30 -0.59 -19.93
C LEU A 108 -7.20 -1.22 -20.80
N LEU A 109 -7.55 -2.11 -21.74
CA LEU A 109 -6.58 -2.77 -22.62
C LEU A 109 -5.94 -1.74 -23.57
N GLU A 110 -6.75 -0.90 -24.21
CA GLU A 110 -6.31 0.14 -25.11
C GLU A 110 -5.43 1.18 -24.39
N GLU A 111 -5.84 1.60 -23.19
CA GLU A 111 -5.04 2.51 -22.34
C GLU A 111 -3.70 1.87 -21.99
N THR A 112 -3.69 0.61 -21.55
CA THR A 112 -2.47 -0.12 -21.21
C THR A 112 -1.54 -0.24 -22.41
N GLN A 113 -2.07 -0.51 -23.61
CA GLN A 113 -1.32 -0.60 -24.84
C GLN A 113 -0.65 0.75 -25.16
N GLN A 114 -1.40 1.85 -25.11
CA GLN A 114 -0.87 3.20 -25.37
C GLN A 114 0.24 3.57 -24.39
N LEU A 115 0.04 3.29 -23.09
CA LEU A 115 1.04 3.54 -22.05
C LEU A 115 2.31 2.71 -22.27
N SER A 116 2.17 1.43 -22.59
CA SER A 116 3.32 0.55 -22.82
C SER A 116 4.10 0.92 -24.07
N GLN A 117 3.42 1.36 -25.14
CA GLN A 117 4.06 1.86 -26.37
C GLN A 117 4.82 3.17 -26.13
N ARG A 118 4.25 4.08 -25.33
CA ARG A 118 4.82 5.40 -25.08
C ARG A 118 5.97 5.39 -24.08
N TYR A 119 5.90 4.57 -23.04
CA TYR A 119 6.81 4.61 -21.90
C TYR A 119 7.57 3.30 -21.66
N GLY A 120 7.31 2.28 -22.45
CA GLY A 120 7.86 0.93 -22.26
C GLY A 120 7.04 0.05 -21.31
N SER A 121 7.08 -1.26 -21.55
CA SER A 121 6.36 -2.25 -20.73
C SER A 121 6.91 -2.40 -19.31
N ASP A 122 8.14 -1.95 -19.06
CA ASP A 122 8.76 -2.01 -17.73
C ASP A 122 8.35 -0.90 -16.78
N LEU A 123 7.50 0.03 -17.21
CA LEU A 123 6.98 1.11 -16.39
C LEU A 123 6.38 0.56 -15.09
N PRO A 124 6.83 0.99 -13.89
CA PRO A 124 6.37 0.44 -12.61
C PRO A 124 4.85 0.50 -12.42
N MET A 125 4.19 1.49 -13.00
CA MET A 125 2.73 1.63 -12.95
C MET A 125 2.02 0.48 -13.66
N LEU A 126 2.57 -0.04 -14.76
CA LEU A 126 2.03 -1.17 -15.49
C LEU A 126 2.14 -2.51 -14.72
N LYS A 127 2.83 -2.54 -13.59
CA LYS A 127 2.91 -3.70 -12.69
C LYS A 127 1.85 -3.66 -11.56
N THR A 128 0.99 -2.64 -11.54
CA THR A 128 -0.09 -2.51 -10.56
C THR A 128 -1.31 -3.37 -10.92
N ILE A 129 -2.22 -3.56 -9.95
CA ILE A 129 -3.45 -4.33 -10.14
C ILE A 129 -4.30 -3.66 -11.23
N GLY A 130 -4.74 -4.44 -12.20
CA GLY A 130 -5.46 -4.01 -13.39
C GLY A 130 -4.54 -3.88 -14.60
N TYR A 131 -3.58 -2.97 -14.55
CA TYR A 131 -2.63 -2.78 -15.65
C TYR A 131 -1.73 -4.01 -15.88
N GLY A 132 -1.26 -4.66 -14.81
CA GLY A 132 -0.44 -5.86 -14.94
C GLY A 132 -1.17 -6.99 -15.65
N GLU A 133 -2.41 -7.25 -15.26
CA GLU A 133 -3.24 -8.27 -15.91
C GLU A 133 -3.63 -7.88 -17.35
N ALA A 134 -3.88 -6.59 -17.61
CA ALA A 134 -4.13 -6.09 -18.96
C ALA A 134 -2.90 -6.24 -19.85
N LEU A 135 -1.69 -6.01 -19.33
CA LEU A 135 -0.44 -6.23 -20.07
C LEU A 135 -0.25 -7.71 -20.43
N GLU A 136 -0.54 -8.64 -19.50
CA GLU A 136 -0.51 -10.09 -19.78
C GLU A 136 -1.49 -10.48 -20.90
N VAL A 137 -2.65 -9.81 -21.01
CA VAL A 137 -3.59 -10.04 -22.14
C VAL A 137 -2.98 -9.54 -23.45
N LEU A 138 -2.40 -8.37 -23.48
CA LEU A 138 -1.76 -7.79 -24.66
C LEU A 138 -0.55 -8.62 -25.15
N GLN A 139 0.12 -9.32 -24.24
CA GLN A 139 1.23 -10.24 -24.52
C GLN A 139 0.75 -11.65 -24.93
N GLY A 140 -0.56 -11.93 -24.88
CA GLY A 140 -1.12 -13.25 -25.20
C GLY A 140 -0.92 -14.30 -24.12
N GLU A 141 -0.46 -13.90 -22.94
CA GLU A 141 -0.20 -14.80 -21.81
C GLU A 141 -1.49 -15.19 -21.08
N ARG A 142 -2.56 -14.40 -21.24
CA ARG A 142 -3.82 -14.55 -20.52
C ARG A 142 -5.01 -14.14 -21.39
N SER A 143 -6.15 -14.81 -21.23
CA SER A 143 -7.40 -14.30 -21.80
C SER A 143 -7.95 -13.10 -20.97
N GLU A 144 -8.72 -12.22 -21.61
CA GLU A 144 -9.36 -11.10 -20.95
C GLU A 144 -10.25 -11.55 -19.77
N ALA A 145 -11.04 -12.61 -19.95
CA ALA A 145 -11.85 -13.18 -18.88
C ALA A 145 -11.03 -13.62 -17.66
N GLN A 146 -9.87 -14.22 -17.89
CA GLN A 146 -8.95 -14.59 -16.82
C GLN A 146 -8.30 -13.38 -16.15
N ALA A 147 -8.00 -12.33 -16.92
CA ALA A 147 -7.47 -11.08 -16.40
C ALA A 147 -8.49 -10.39 -15.51
N ILE A 148 -9.74 -10.25 -15.92
CA ILE A 148 -10.85 -9.70 -15.11
C ILE A 148 -11.00 -10.47 -13.79
N ALA A 149 -11.03 -11.81 -13.86
CA ALA A 149 -11.16 -12.65 -12.66
C ALA A 149 -9.97 -12.47 -11.70
N THR A 150 -8.75 -12.34 -12.23
CA THR A 150 -7.53 -12.15 -11.44
C THR A 150 -7.50 -10.75 -10.82
N THR A 151 -7.79 -9.70 -11.60
CA THR A 151 -7.89 -8.31 -11.13
C THR A 151 -8.93 -8.19 -10.02
N THR A 152 -10.12 -8.77 -10.19
CA THR A 152 -11.17 -8.80 -9.17
C THR A 152 -10.67 -9.41 -7.87
N ARG A 153 -10.09 -10.61 -7.94
CA ARG A 153 -9.56 -11.31 -6.76
C ARG A 153 -8.46 -10.51 -6.06
N ARG A 154 -7.49 -9.97 -6.80
CA ARG A 154 -6.39 -9.17 -6.24
C ARG A 154 -6.90 -7.88 -5.59
N THR A 155 -7.89 -7.22 -6.21
CA THR A 155 -8.53 -6.01 -5.65
C THR A 155 -9.29 -6.32 -4.36
N GLN A 156 -10.02 -7.44 -4.30
CA GLN A 156 -10.69 -7.90 -3.07
C GLN A 156 -9.69 -8.20 -1.95
N GLN A 157 -8.57 -8.85 -2.28
CA GLN A 157 -7.49 -9.10 -1.31
C GLN A 157 -6.85 -7.79 -0.83
N PHE A 158 -6.67 -6.83 -1.73
CA PHE A 158 -6.15 -5.51 -1.39
C PHE A 158 -7.09 -4.78 -0.44
N ALA A 159 -8.38 -4.74 -0.74
CA ALA A 159 -9.41 -4.14 0.13
C ALA A 159 -9.45 -4.82 1.52
N LYS A 160 -9.31 -6.15 1.59
CA LYS A 160 -9.20 -6.87 2.86
C LYS A 160 -7.98 -6.43 3.66
N ARG A 161 -6.80 -6.31 3.00
CA ARG A 161 -5.57 -5.81 3.66
C ARG A 161 -5.72 -4.38 4.16
N GLN A 162 -6.33 -3.48 3.36
CA GLN A 162 -6.60 -2.11 3.78
C GLN A 162 -7.47 -2.07 5.06
N ARG A 163 -8.61 -2.78 5.07
CA ARG A 163 -9.48 -2.82 6.26
C ARG A 163 -8.77 -3.35 7.50
N THR A 164 -7.96 -4.41 7.34
CA THR A 164 -7.16 -4.95 8.45
C THR A 164 -6.14 -3.94 8.96
N TRP A 165 -5.50 -3.21 8.04
CA TRP A 165 -4.52 -2.19 8.38
C TRP A 165 -5.17 -1.02 9.12
N PHE A 166 -6.29 -0.48 8.62
CA PHE A 166 -7.02 0.60 9.27
C PHE A 166 -7.49 0.21 10.68
N ARG A 167 -8.04 -0.98 10.86
CA ARG A 167 -8.47 -1.47 12.17
C ARG A 167 -7.33 -1.63 13.18
N ARG A 168 -6.11 -1.91 12.72
CA ARG A 168 -4.94 -2.11 13.59
C ARG A 168 -4.15 -0.84 13.87
N GLN A 169 -4.19 0.11 12.96
CA GLN A 169 -3.31 1.27 12.99
C GLN A 169 -4.04 2.59 13.25
N HIS A 170 -5.35 2.58 13.14
CA HIS A 170 -6.25 3.71 13.27
C HIS A 170 -7.50 3.28 14.02
N SER A 171 -8.27 4.27 14.50
CA SER A 171 -9.54 4.05 15.21
C SER A 171 -10.67 4.84 14.53
N PRO A 172 -10.93 4.61 13.23
CA PRO A 172 -11.97 5.36 12.54
C PRO A 172 -13.37 4.99 13.05
N HIS A 173 -14.26 5.95 13.05
CA HIS A 173 -15.70 5.69 13.14
C HIS A 173 -16.13 5.03 11.84
N TRP A 174 -16.51 3.76 11.91
CA TRP A 174 -16.91 2.99 10.75
C TRP A 174 -18.37 3.26 10.42
N LEU A 175 -18.57 3.92 9.28
CA LEU A 175 -19.88 4.23 8.72
C LEU A 175 -20.36 3.04 7.87
N THR A 176 -21.60 2.60 8.10
CA THR A 176 -22.22 1.47 7.40
C THR A 176 -23.62 1.81 6.95
N GLY A 177 -24.10 1.12 5.91
CA GLY A 177 -25.48 1.26 5.45
C GLY A 177 -25.78 2.50 4.62
N GLN A 178 -27.08 2.79 4.47
CA GLN A 178 -27.59 3.89 3.64
C GLN A 178 -27.49 5.24 4.34
N ASP A 179 -27.44 5.27 5.66
CA ASP A 179 -27.40 6.48 6.47
C ASP A 179 -25.99 7.01 6.76
N ALA A 180 -24.97 6.42 6.13
CA ALA A 180 -23.55 6.76 6.36
C ALA A 180 -23.25 8.28 6.20
N LEU A 181 -23.98 8.97 5.30
CA LEU A 181 -23.81 10.41 5.11
C LEU A 181 -24.35 11.20 6.31
N SER A 182 -25.56 10.90 6.77
CA SER A 182 -26.18 11.57 7.92
C SER A 182 -25.39 11.33 9.20
N GLU A 183 -24.91 10.09 9.39
CA GLU A 183 -24.04 9.74 10.53
C GLU A 183 -22.72 10.52 10.47
N ALA A 184 -22.10 10.62 9.29
CA ALA A 184 -20.86 11.40 9.11
C ALA A 184 -21.08 12.88 9.44
N ILE A 185 -22.17 13.48 8.98
CA ILE A 185 -22.50 14.89 9.25
C ILE A 185 -22.64 15.12 10.76
N GLY A 186 -23.41 14.27 11.45
CA GLY A 186 -23.58 14.40 12.92
C GLY A 186 -22.28 14.28 13.70
N LEU A 187 -21.36 13.38 13.26
CA LEU A 187 -20.03 13.26 13.87
C LEU A 187 -19.15 14.49 13.61
N ILE A 188 -19.25 15.11 12.43
CA ILE A 188 -18.52 16.32 12.09
C ILE A 188 -19.02 17.49 12.93
N GLU A 189 -20.36 17.68 13.01
CA GLU A 189 -20.97 18.73 13.82
C GLU A 189 -20.56 18.61 15.30
N ALA A 190 -20.64 17.42 15.87
CA ALA A 190 -20.20 17.16 17.24
C ALA A 190 -18.70 17.39 17.49
N CYS A 191 -17.87 17.44 16.45
CA CYS A 191 -16.46 17.77 16.56
C CYS A 191 -16.16 19.27 16.47
N LEU A 192 -17.10 20.07 15.96
CA LEU A 192 -16.94 21.51 15.81
C LEU A 192 -17.34 22.28 17.07
N ASP A 193 -18.23 21.69 17.88
CA ASP A 193 -18.60 22.17 19.22
C ASP A 193 -17.50 21.84 20.25
#